data_08ea15a148ecfedf289ccbfd930045e7
#
_entry.id   08ea15a148ecfedf289ccbfd930045e7
#
_cell.length_a   1.000
_cell.length_b   1.000
_cell.length_c   1.000
_cell.angle_alpha   90.00
_cell.angle_beta   90.00
_cell.angle_gamma   90.00
#
_symmetry.space_group_name_H-M   'P 1'
#
loop_
_entity.id
_entity.type
_entity.pdbx_description
1 polymer ?
#
loop_
_entity_poly.entity_id
_entity_poly.type
_entity_poly.pdbx_seq_one_letter_code
_entity_poly.pdbx_strand_id
1 'polypeptide(L)'
;MNVARYVNMSFVGIALLSWVILSEFAGWGLGLVGAAYNPEMLGHNFRLANLIGLGMAIGMTLYVKRRYATLAMEIGNELSRVTWPTWSETRLSTIVVIIVTIIIALILGAFDYVWAQLSSLVYDI
;
A
#
# COMPACT_ATOMS: atom_id res chain seq x y z
N MET A 1 22.01 5.69 8.94
CA MET A 1 20.93 5.99 7.97
C MET A 1 20.33 7.35 8.29
N ASN A 2 20.17 8.25 7.32
CA ASN A 2 19.65 9.60 7.60
C ASN A 2 18.11 9.57 7.62
N VAL A 3 17.52 9.19 8.75
CA VAL A 3 16.08 9.01 8.94
C VAL A 3 15.28 10.25 8.50
N ALA A 4 15.77 11.46 8.82
CA ALA A 4 15.09 12.70 8.42
C ALA A 4 14.94 12.85 6.91
N ARG A 5 15.92 12.38 6.13
CA ARG A 5 15.86 12.39 4.68
C ARG A 5 14.75 11.47 4.15
N TYR A 6 14.67 10.26 4.69
CA TYR A 6 13.63 9.30 4.27
C TYR A 6 12.23 9.77 4.65
N VAL A 7 12.06 10.30 5.86
CA VAL A 7 10.79 10.89 6.30
C VAL A 7 10.37 12.06 5.41
N ASN A 8 11.30 12.96 5.06
CA ASN A 8 11.00 14.06 4.15
C ASN A 8 10.66 13.57 2.73
N MET A 9 11.35 12.55 2.22
CA MET A 9 11.03 11.92 0.92
C MET A 9 9.65 11.29 0.93
N SER A 10 9.23 10.66 2.04
CA SER A 10 7.87 10.13 2.19
C SER A 10 6.81 11.22 2.10
N PHE A 11 7.02 12.38 2.72
CA PHE A 11 6.10 13.51 2.58
C PHE A 11 6.04 14.06 1.15
N VAL A 12 7.18 14.07 0.42
CA VAL A 12 7.18 14.43 -1.01
C VAL A 12 6.40 13.41 -1.84
N GLY A 13 6.58 12.12 -1.57
CA GLY A 13 5.80 11.06 -2.22
C GLY A 13 4.30 11.19 -1.98
N ILE A 14 3.90 11.46 -0.73
CA ILE A 14 2.50 11.72 -0.36
C ILE A 14 1.98 12.96 -1.09
N ALA A 15 2.75 14.04 -1.20
CA ALA A 15 2.36 15.25 -1.91
C ALA A 15 2.09 14.99 -3.39
N LEU A 16 2.97 14.23 -4.07
CA LEU A 16 2.82 13.88 -5.48
C LEU A 16 1.59 13.00 -5.71
N LEU A 17 1.39 11.96 -4.89
CA LEU A 17 0.22 11.10 -4.99
C LEU A 17 -1.08 11.87 -4.70
N SER A 18 -1.07 12.71 -3.66
CA SER A 18 -2.22 13.56 -3.35
C SER A 18 -2.53 14.54 -4.48
N TRP A 19 -1.53 15.10 -5.13
CA TRP A 19 -1.73 15.98 -6.27
C TRP A 19 -2.45 15.27 -7.41
N VAL A 20 -1.99 14.08 -7.82
CA VAL A 20 -2.63 13.30 -8.89
C VAL A 20 -4.10 13.02 -8.53
N ILE A 21 -4.35 12.49 -7.33
CA ILE A 21 -5.71 12.12 -6.90
C ILE A 21 -6.62 13.36 -6.81
N LEU A 22 -6.14 14.44 -6.21
CA LEU A 22 -6.94 15.64 -6.00
C LEU A 22 -7.17 16.41 -7.31
N SER A 23 -6.24 16.34 -8.27
CA SER A 23 -6.45 16.94 -9.61
C SER A 23 -7.53 16.22 -10.40
N GLU A 24 -7.57 14.89 -10.37
CA GLU A 24 -8.63 14.11 -11.01
C GLU A 24 -9.99 14.37 -10.33
N PHE A 25 -10.01 14.41 -9.01
CA PHE A 25 -11.22 14.71 -8.26
C PHE A 25 -11.74 16.13 -8.52
N ALA A 26 -10.85 17.12 -8.57
CA ALA A 26 -11.19 18.48 -8.95
C ALA A 26 -11.71 18.57 -10.38
N GLY A 27 -11.09 17.83 -11.32
CA GLY A 27 -11.54 17.76 -12.72
C GLY A 27 -12.92 17.17 -12.85
N TRP A 28 -13.22 16.10 -12.13
CA TRP A 28 -14.54 15.51 -12.05
C TRP A 28 -15.58 16.50 -11.49
N GLY A 29 -15.26 17.17 -10.36
CA GLY A 29 -16.15 18.15 -9.76
C GLY A 29 -16.44 19.36 -10.66
N LEU A 30 -15.41 19.90 -11.34
CA LEU A 30 -15.57 20.99 -12.30
C LEU A 30 -16.39 20.54 -13.53
N GLY A 31 -16.22 19.28 -13.96
CA GLY A 31 -17.00 18.71 -15.06
C GLY A 31 -18.51 18.64 -14.77
N LEU A 32 -18.91 18.45 -13.51
CA LEU A 32 -20.34 18.49 -13.10
C LEU A 32 -20.96 19.89 -13.26
N VAL A 33 -20.16 20.95 -13.10
CA VAL A 33 -20.61 22.33 -13.25
C VAL A 33 -20.63 22.77 -14.72
N GLY A 34 -19.77 22.16 -15.54
CA GLY A 34 -19.67 22.38 -16.99
C GLY A 34 -18.23 22.41 -17.48
N ALA A 35 -18.00 21.89 -18.68
CA ALA A 35 -16.66 21.76 -19.27
C ALA A 35 -15.90 23.10 -19.40
N ALA A 36 -16.62 24.23 -19.51
CA ALA A 36 -16.05 25.57 -19.60
C ALA A 36 -15.28 25.99 -18.32
N TYR A 37 -15.57 25.38 -17.19
CA TYR A 37 -14.91 25.69 -15.91
C TYR A 37 -13.60 24.93 -15.66
N ASN A 38 -13.20 24.07 -16.60
CA ASN A 38 -11.91 23.37 -16.53
C ASN A 38 -11.07 23.62 -17.82
N PRO A 39 -10.67 24.89 -18.10
CA PRO A 39 -9.89 25.22 -19.28
C PRO A 39 -8.48 24.61 -19.24
N GLU A 40 -7.95 24.29 -20.42
CA GLU A 40 -6.55 23.91 -20.61
C GLU A 40 -5.65 25.14 -20.44
N MET A 41 -4.65 25.07 -19.55
CA MET A 41 -3.83 26.24 -19.21
C MET A 41 -2.40 26.20 -19.76
N LEU A 42 -1.77 25.04 -19.81
CA LEU A 42 -0.36 24.88 -20.22
C LEU A 42 -0.20 23.66 -21.15
N GLY A 43 -0.89 23.67 -22.28
CA GLY A 43 -0.89 22.58 -23.21
C GLY A 43 -1.94 21.48 -22.90
N HIS A 44 -2.01 20.48 -23.75
CA HIS A 44 -3.12 19.51 -23.83
C HIS A 44 -3.45 18.73 -22.55
N ASN A 45 -2.52 18.69 -21.58
CA ASN A 45 -2.66 17.84 -20.41
C ASN A 45 -2.69 18.59 -19.07
N PHE A 46 -2.60 19.94 -19.09
CA PHE A 46 -2.58 20.72 -17.86
C PHE A 46 -3.79 21.64 -17.77
N ARG A 47 -4.73 21.27 -16.93
CA ARG A 47 -6.01 21.95 -16.76
C ARG A 47 -6.07 22.74 -15.44
N LEU A 48 -7.06 23.60 -15.29
CA LEU A 48 -7.32 24.32 -14.04
C LEU A 48 -7.44 23.36 -12.84
N ALA A 49 -8.05 22.20 -13.05
CA ALA A 49 -8.13 21.15 -12.03
C ALA A 49 -6.76 20.74 -11.45
N ASN A 50 -5.72 20.71 -12.28
CA ASN A 50 -4.36 20.35 -11.86
C ASN A 50 -3.75 21.41 -10.92
N LEU A 51 -4.05 22.69 -11.16
CA LEU A 51 -3.65 23.79 -10.27
C LEU A 51 -4.36 23.72 -8.93
N ILE A 52 -5.68 23.48 -8.96
CA ILE A 52 -6.49 23.32 -7.75
C ILE A 52 -5.99 22.10 -6.96
N GLY A 53 -5.80 20.96 -7.62
CA GLY A 53 -5.26 19.75 -7.02
C GLY A 53 -3.87 19.96 -6.41
N LEU A 54 -3.00 20.71 -7.09
CA LEU A 54 -1.66 21.05 -6.58
C LEU A 54 -1.75 21.91 -5.31
N GLY A 55 -2.57 22.96 -5.32
CA GLY A 55 -2.77 23.84 -4.15
C GLY A 55 -3.31 23.05 -2.95
N MET A 56 -4.30 22.20 -3.16
CA MET A 56 -4.87 21.32 -2.13
C MET A 56 -3.84 20.31 -1.61
N ALA A 57 -3.05 19.67 -2.50
CA ALA A 57 -2.03 18.71 -2.13
C ALA A 57 -0.91 19.35 -1.29
N ILE A 58 -0.46 20.55 -1.66
CA ILE A 58 0.55 21.31 -0.89
C ILE A 58 -0.03 21.66 0.49
N GLY A 59 -1.24 22.23 0.56
CA GLY A 59 -1.88 22.60 1.80
C GLY A 59 -2.07 21.42 2.74
N MET A 60 -2.59 20.31 2.23
CA MET A 60 -2.78 19.06 2.96
C MET A 60 -1.46 18.49 3.47
N THR A 61 -0.45 18.42 2.60
CA THR A 61 0.87 17.87 2.98
C THR A 61 1.56 18.73 4.04
N LEU A 62 1.48 20.05 3.93
CA LEU A 62 2.01 20.97 4.95
C LEU A 62 1.28 20.80 6.29
N TYR A 63 -0.04 20.67 6.29
CA TYR A 63 -0.82 20.42 7.48
C TYR A 63 -0.43 19.07 8.13
N VAL A 64 -0.41 17.99 7.37
CA VAL A 64 -0.02 16.66 7.85
C VAL A 64 1.42 16.66 8.36
N LYS A 65 2.35 17.29 7.63
CA LYS A 65 3.75 17.41 8.06
C LYS A 65 3.86 18.17 9.39
N ARG A 66 3.16 19.30 9.55
CA ARG A 66 3.18 20.05 10.82
C ARG A 66 2.64 19.25 12.00
N ARG A 67 1.62 18.43 11.76
CA ARG A 67 0.95 17.66 12.82
C ARG A 67 1.68 16.36 13.16
N TYR A 68 2.27 15.69 12.17
CA TYR A 68 2.74 14.31 12.31
C TYR A 68 4.25 14.14 12.05
N ALA A 69 5.01 15.21 11.79
CA ALA A 69 6.44 15.08 11.51
C ALA A 69 7.22 14.45 12.67
N THR A 70 6.88 14.79 13.91
CA THR A 70 7.53 14.23 15.10
C THR A 70 7.29 12.72 15.20
N LEU A 71 6.03 12.30 15.07
CA LEU A 71 5.65 10.88 15.06
C LEU A 71 6.34 10.11 13.92
N ALA A 72 6.39 10.70 12.72
CA ALA A 72 7.07 10.10 11.58
C ALA A 72 8.57 9.93 11.83
N MET A 73 9.20 10.88 12.50
CA MET A 73 10.61 10.79 12.90
C MET A 73 10.84 9.73 13.99
N GLU A 74 9.95 9.62 14.96
CA GLU A 74 10.01 8.59 16.00
C GLU A 74 9.90 7.20 15.39
N ILE A 75 8.87 6.96 14.57
CA ILE A 75 8.68 5.71 13.82
C ILE A 75 9.90 5.38 12.96
N GLY A 76 10.42 6.36 12.21
CA GLY A 76 11.61 6.18 11.39
C GLY A 76 12.85 5.81 12.19
N ASN A 77 13.02 6.38 13.38
CA ASN A 77 14.11 6.04 14.30
C ASN A 77 13.96 4.64 14.87
N GLU A 78 12.75 4.22 15.24
CA GLU A 78 12.47 2.86 15.71
C GLU A 78 12.72 1.83 14.60
N LEU A 79 12.23 2.08 13.39
CA LEU A 79 12.48 1.21 12.23
C LEU A 79 13.96 1.09 11.88
N SER A 80 14.76 2.15 12.13
CA SER A 80 16.21 2.11 11.90
C SER A 80 16.97 1.22 12.90
N ARG A 81 16.38 0.93 14.06
CA ARG A 81 16.94 0.04 15.09
C ARG A 81 16.55 -1.44 14.88
N VAL A 82 15.58 -1.71 14.04
CA VAL A 82 15.16 -3.09 13.72
C VAL A 82 16.25 -3.76 12.89
N THR A 83 16.70 -4.91 13.32
CA THR A 83 17.59 -5.78 12.56
C THR A 83 16.75 -6.54 11.54
N TRP A 84 16.80 -6.12 10.29
CA TRP A 84 16.11 -6.79 9.21
C TRP A 84 16.82 -8.10 8.84
N PRO A 85 16.11 -9.20 8.66
CA PRO A 85 16.71 -10.46 8.24
C PRO A 85 17.37 -10.31 6.85
N THR A 86 18.47 -11.01 6.67
CA THR A 86 19.16 -11.04 5.38
C THR A 86 18.33 -11.79 4.34
N TRP A 87 18.60 -11.54 3.05
CA TRP A 87 17.98 -12.29 1.95
C TRP A 87 18.16 -13.80 2.09
N SER A 88 19.33 -14.23 2.57
CA SER A 88 19.66 -15.64 2.79
C SER A 88 18.75 -16.26 3.86
N GLU A 89 18.58 -15.58 5.00
CA GLU A 89 17.70 -16.03 6.09
C GLU A 89 16.24 -16.09 5.66
N THR A 90 15.77 -15.05 4.95
CA THR A 90 14.40 -15.00 4.44
C THR A 90 14.11 -16.15 3.47
N ARG A 91 15.03 -16.44 2.53
CA ARG A 91 14.87 -17.55 1.59
C ARG A 91 14.83 -18.88 2.29
N LEU A 92 15.73 -19.11 3.25
CA LEU A 92 15.79 -20.36 4.01
C LEU A 92 14.48 -20.59 4.78
N SER A 93 14.02 -19.58 5.51
CA SER A 93 12.75 -19.64 6.25
C SER A 93 11.55 -19.89 5.33
N THR A 94 11.50 -19.23 4.18
CA THR A 94 10.44 -19.43 3.18
C THR A 94 10.43 -20.87 2.65
N ILE A 95 11.59 -21.43 2.31
CA ILE A 95 11.70 -22.82 1.82
C ILE A 95 11.23 -23.80 2.89
N VAL A 96 11.64 -23.60 4.14
CA VAL A 96 11.21 -24.45 5.26
C VAL A 96 9.70 -24.41 5.42
N VAL A 97 9.08 -23.22 5.40
CA VAL A 97 7.62 -23.07 5.50
C VAL A 97 6.91 -23.79 4.37
N ILE A 98 7.38 -23.65 3.13
CA ILE A 98 6.78 -24.32 1.96
C ILE A 98 6.86 -25.85 2.13
N ILE A 99 8.02 -26.38 2.49
CA ILE A 99 8.20 -27.83 2.66
C ILE A 99 7.28 -28.36 3.77
N VAL A 100 7.27 -27.71 4.93
CA VAL A 100 6.41 -28.10 6.06
C VAL A 100 4.94 -28.04 5.68
N THR A 101 4.52 -27.00 4.97
CA THR A 101 3.14 -26.86 4.50
C THR A 101 2.74 -27.99 3.56
N ILE A 102 3.61 -28.38 2.62
CA ILE A 102 3.36 -29.51 1.71
C ILE A 102 3.22 -30.81 2.49
N ILE A 103 4.12 -31.06 3.45
CA ILE A 103 4.07 -32.27 4.28
C ILE A 103 2.76 -32.33 5.06
N ILE A 104 2.37 -31.24 5.72
CA ILE A 104 1.11 -31.17 6.48
C ILE A 104 -0.08 -31.37 5.55
N ALA A 105 -0.10 -30.74 4.37
CA ALA A 105 -1.16 -30.91 3.40
C ALA A 105 -1.32 -32.35 2.93
N LEU A 106 -0.22 -33.06 2.69
CA LEU A 106 -0.23 -34.48 2.32
C LEU A 106 -0.78 -35.36 3.45
N ILE A 107 -0.37 -35.09 4.70
CA ILE A 107 -0.87 -35.82 5.87
C ILE A 107 -2.39 -35.62 6.03
N LEU A 108 -2.84 -34.34 5.97
CA LEU A 108 -4.26 -34.02 6.09
C LEU A 108 -5.06 -34.64 4.94
N GLY A 109 -4.57 -34.57 3.71
CA GLY A 109 -5.22 -35.21 2.55
C GLY A 109 -5.33 -36.73 2.69
N ALA A 110 -4.30 -37.38 3.25
CA ALA A 110 -4.34 -38.81 3.54
C ALA A 110 -5.40 -39.15 4.62
N PHE A 111 -5.48 -38.36 5.67
CA PHE A 111 -6.52 -38.51 6.68
C PHE A 111 -7.92 -38.30 6.12
N ASP A 112 -8.11 -37.27 5.29
CA ASP A 112 -9.39 -36.96 4.65
C ASP A 112 -9.85 -38.14 3.74
N TYR A 113 -8.92 -38.71 2.96
CA TYR A 113 -9.19 -39.89 2.17
C TYR A 113 -9.62 -41.09 3.01
N VAL A 114 -8.93 -41.39 4.13
CA VAL A 114 -9.28 -42.49 5.04
C VAL A 114 -10.65 -42.27 5.65
N TRP A 115 -10.92 -41.03 6.12
CA TRP A 115 -12.24 -40.74 6.71
C TRP A 115 -13.37 -40.79 5.68
N ALA A 116 -13.14 -40.37 4.45
CA ALA A 116 -14.12 -40.49 3.37
C ALA A 116 -14.50 -41.96 3.12
N GLN A 117 -13.49 -42.86 3.07
CA GLN A 117 -13.72 -44.29 2.89
C GLN A 117 -14.48 -44.94 4.08
N LEU A 118 -14.11 -44.56 5.31
CA LEU A 118 -14.79 -45.03 6.51
C LEU A 118 -16.25 -44.54 6.58
N SER A 119 -16.49 -43.31 6.21
CA SER A 119 -17.84 -42.73 6.17
C SER A 119 -18.73 -43.43 5.14
N SER A 120 -18.23 -43.71 3.92
CA SER A 120 -18.98 -44.41 2.90
C SER A 120 -19.38 -45.81 3.35
N LEU A 121 -18.52 -46.50 4.07
CA LEU A 121 -18.79 -47.85 4.61
C LEU A 121 -19.92 -47.84 5.67
N VAL A 122 -20.10 -46.74 6.40
CA VAL A 122 -21.14 -46.59 7.43
C VAL A 122 -22.47 -46.13 6.83
N TYR A 123 -22.43 -45.31 5.76
CA TYR A 123 -23.66 -44.78 5.15
C TYR A 123 -24.24 -45.67 4.04
N ASP A 124 -23.46 -46.61 3.48
CA ASP A 124 -23.91 -47.58 2.48
C ASP A 124 -24.52 -48.88 3.08
N ILE A 125 -24.66 -48.94 4.43
CA ILE A 125 -25.40 -49.99 5.15
C ILE A 125 -26.84 -49.50 5.40
#